data_a928b5829b35c841ec9f83a41954fe8d
#
_entry.id   a928b5829b35c841ec9f83a41954fe8d
#
_cell.length_a   1.000
_cell.length_b   1.000
_cell.length_c   1.000
_cell.angle_alpha   90.00
_cell.angle_beta   90.00
_cell.angle_gamma   90.00
#
_symmetry.space_group_name_H-M   'P 1'
#
loop_
_entity.id
_entity.type
_entity.pdbx_description
1 polymer ?
#
loop_
_entity_poly.entity_id
_entity_poly.type
_entity_poly.pdbx_seq_one_letter_code
_entity_poly.pdbx_strand_id
1 'polypeptide(L)'
;MAFDMRAARKSKDLGITGWFTRWYDKNTREKRIGEMQEYAKEVKGHLTDNANVLEVAPGPGYFSIELVKMGNFNITGMDISADFVEICRTNAKRENVNITFLQGNVSAMQFEDNTFDFVFCSAAFKNFKEPDAALHEIYRVLKSNGIALIVDMNHDISNEILVKEAAKISKSGFERWFMKNTFKWLCKGAYSKDELENMIKQTSFNKNEIKEVGITLYIYLYK
;
A
#
# COMPACT_ATOMS: atom_id res chain seq x y z
N MET A 1 12.63 -7.32 28.52
CA MET A 1 13.08 -6.47 27.38
C MET A 1 11.97 -6.50 26.35
N ALA A 2 11.22 -5.43 26.17
CA ALA A 2 10.24 -5.34 25.08
C ALA A 2 11.04 -5.23 23.78
N PHE A 3 10.80 -6.14 22.85
CA PHE A 3 11.40 -6.12 21.52
C PHE A 3 10.89 -4.86 20.81
N ASP A 4 11.77 -3.88 20.62
CA ASP A 4 11.43 -2.64 19.92
C ASP A 4 11.26 -2.95 18.42
N MET A 5 10.01 -3.15 18.04
CA MET A 5 9.64 -3.43 16.65
C MET A 5 9.98 -2.26 15.70
N ARG A 6 10.13 -1.03 16.24
CA ARG A 6 10.54 0.15 15.46
C ARG A 6 12.03 0.10 15.09
N ALA A 7 12.88 -0.40 16.00
CA ALA A 7 14.31 -0.64 15.69
C ALA A 7 14.49 -1.74 14.64
N ALA A 8 13.65 -2.77 14.63
CA ALA A 8 13.66 -3.83 13.62
C ALA A 8 13.19 -3.35 12.21
N ARG A 9 12.44 -2.26 12.11
CA ARG A 9 12.06 -1.65 10.81
C ARG A 9 13.25 -1.06 10.07
N LYS A 10 14.23 -0.47 10.77
CA LYS A 10 15.41 0.16 10.17
C LYS A 10 16.32 -0.81 9.39
N SER A 11 16.10 -2.12 9.50
CA SER A 11 16.89 -3.13 8.80
C SER A 11 16.24 -3.67 7.51
N LYS A 12 15.08 -3.16 7.08
CA LYS A 12 14.21 -3.85 6.11
C LYS A 12 14.17 -3.29 4.69
N ASP A 13 15.15 -2.53 4.22
CA ASP A 13 15.22 -2.09 2.82
C ASP A 13 15.53 -3.20 1.80
N LEU A 14 15.47 -4.46 2.18
CA LEU A 14 15.80 -5.56 1.28
C LEU A 14 14.59 -6.07 0.48
N GLY A 15 13.37 -5.59 0.77
CA GLY A 15 12.15 -6.14 0.20
C GLY A 15 11.93 -7.61 0.60
N ILE A 16 10.78 -8.14 0.28
CA ILE A 16 10.52 -9.59 0.40
C ILE A 16 11.09 -10.26 -0.83
N THR A 17 11.92 -11.29 -0.67
CA THR A 17 12.62 -11.99 -1.77
C THR A 17 12.51 -13.51 -1.67
N GLY A 18 12.85 -14.20 -2.76
CA GLY A 18 12.96 -15.64 -2.81
C GLY A 18 11.62 -16.38 -2.85
N TRP A 19 11.60 -17.60 -2.32
CA TRP A 19 10.43 -18.48 -2.37
C TRP A 19 9.18 -17.89 -1.71
N PHE A 20 9.35 -17.00 -0.72
CA PHE A 20 8.26 -16.40 0.03
C PHE A 20 7.38 -15.49 -0.85
N THR A 21 7.95 -14.77 -1.83
CA THR A 21 7.18 -13.92 -2.75
C THR A 21 6.23 -14.76 -3.60
N ARG A 22 6.70 -15.90 -4.12
CA ARG A 22 5.87 -16.83 -4.91
C ARG A 22 4.82 -17.52 -4.04
N TRP A 23 5.20 -17.90 -2.82
CA TRP A 23 4.26 -18.46 -1.86
C TRP A 23 3.16 -17.44 -1.51
N TYR A 24 3.55 -16.19 -1.28
CA TYR A 24 2.63 -15.09 -0.98
C TYR A 24 1.64 -14.89 -2.14
N ASP A 25 2.12 -14.73 -3.37
CA ASP A 25 1.27 -14.60 -4.56
C ASP A 25 0.27 -15.74 -4.66
N LYS A 26 0.72 -17.00 -4.54
CA LYS A 26 -0.14 -18.19 -4.68
C LYS A 26 -1.21 -18.28 -3.60
N ASN A 27 -0.87 -17.97 -2.35
CA ASN A 27 -1.74 -18.23 -1.20
C ASN A 27 -2.64 -17.06 -0.81
N THR A 28 -2.35 -15.84 -1.29
CA THR A 28 -3.14 -14.66 -0.94
C THR A 28 -4.01 -14.16 -2.10
N ARG A 29 -3.79 -14.63 -3.30
CA ARG A 29 -4.39 -14.16 -4.56
C ARG A 29 -5.90 -13.94 -4.47
N GLU A 30 -6.67 -14.96 -4.18
CA GLU A 30 -8.14 -14.88 -4.19
C GLU A 30 -8.68 -13.83 -3.20
N LYS A 31 -8.11 -13.79 -1.99
CA LYS A 31 -8.51 -12.83 -0.96
C LYS A 31 -8.10 -11.41 -1.31
N ARG A 32 -6.88 -11.24 -1.85
CA ARG A 32 -6.32 -9.93 -2.17
C ARG A 32 -6.95 -9.32 -3.41
N ILE A 33 -7.32 -10.10 -4.43
CA ILE A 33 -7.96 -9.58 -5.63
C ILE A 33 -9.26 -8.83 -5.29
N GLY A 34 -10.12 -9.41 -4.46
CA GLY A 34 -11.36 -8.74 -4.04
C GLY A 34 -11.12 -7.40 -3.35
N GLU A 35 -10.15 -7.34 -2.45
CA GLU A 35 -9.75 -6.10 -1.77
C GLU A 35 -9.18 -5.08 -2.77
N MET A 36 -8.32 -5.51 -3.69
CA MET A 36 -7.72 -4.63 -4.70
C MET A 36 -8.74 -4.10 -5.71
N GLN A 37 -9.79 -4.86 -6.00
CA GLN A 37 -10.91 -4.39 -6.81
C GLN A 37 -11.67 -3.25 -6.14
N GLU A 38 -11.88 -3.30 -4.82
CA GLU A 38 -12.52 -2.20 -4.11
C GLU A 38 -11.62 -0.95 -4.09
N TYR A 39 -10.31 -1.11 -3.86
CA TYR A 39 -9.38 0.02 -3.98
C TYR A 39 -9.32 0.59 -5.40
N ALA A 40 -9.33 -0.26 -6.43
CA ALA A 40 -9.35 0.19 -7.82
C ALA A 40 -10.61 0.98 -8.17
N LYS A 41 -11.78 0.59 -7.65
CA LYS A 41 -13.05 1.35 -7.80
C LYS A 41 -12.96 2.72 -7.12
N GLU A 42 -12.42 2.75 -5.89
CA GLU A 42 -12.22 4.00 -5.14
C GLU A 42 -11.30 4.94 -5.91
N VAL A 43 -10.12 4.46 -6.32
CA VAL A 43 -9.13 5.25 -7.05
C VAL A 43 -9.67 5.72 -8.41
N LYS A 44 -10.38 4.86 -9.14
CA LYS A 44 -11.02 5.22 -10.41
C LYS A 44 -11.92 6.46 -10.28
N GLY A 45 -12.61 6.63 -9.15
CA GLY A 45 -13.46 7.79 -8.89
C GLY A 45 -12.72 9.13 -8.89
N HIS A 46 -11.38 9.11 -8.76
CA HIS A 46 -10.52 10.29 -8.77
C HIS A 46 -9.76 10.49 -10.09
N LEU A 47 -9.90 9.58 -11.07
CA LEU A 47 -9.12 9.59 -12.30
C LEU A 47 -9.94 10.07 -13.49
N THR A 48 -9.26 10.78 -14.39
CA THR A 48 -9.72 11.05 -15.74
C THR A 48 -9.10 10.07 -16.74
N ASP A 49 -9.64 9.99 -17.95
CA ASP A 49 -9.04 9.18 -19.02
C ASP A 49 -7.58 9.59 -19.28
N ASN A 50 -6.75 8.61 -19.56
CA ASN A 50 -5.30 8.74 -19.77
C ASN A 50 -4.51 9.23 -18.54
N ALA A 51 -5.10 9.20 -17.32
CA ALA A 51 -4.37 9.54 -16.11
C ALA A 51 -3.12 8.66 -15.93
N ASN A 52 -2.03 9.27 -15.48
CA ASN A 52 -0.81 8.58 -15.08
C ASN A 52 -0.90 8.17 -13.61
N VAL A 53 -0.86 6.89 -13.33
CA VAL A 53 -0.99 6.33 -11.98
C VAL A 53 0.28 5.60 -11.58
N LEU A 54 0.80 5.89 -10.39
CA LEU A 54 1.89 5.13 -9.78
C LEU A 54 1.36 4.25 -8.64
N GLU A 55 1.59 2.95 -8.71
CA GLU A 55 1.46 2.06 -7.56
C GLU A 55 2.83 1.86 -6.91
N VAL A 56 2.97 2.23 -5.64
CA VAL A 56 4.17 2.03 -4.83
C VAL A 56 4.06 0.74 -4.05
N ALA A 57 5.08 -0.10 -4.13
CA ALA A 57 5.13 -1.43 -3.51
C ALA A 57 3.94 -2.33 -3.90
N PRO A 58 3.72 -2.57 -5.20
CA PRO A 58 2.59 -3.33 -5.73
C PRO A 58 2.53 -4.78 -5.24
N GLY A 59 3.61 -5.33 -4.68
CA GLY A 59 3.69 -6.75 -4.39
C GLY A 59 3.40 -7.58 -5.65
N PRO A 60 2.32 -8.42 -5.69
CA PRO A 60 1.96 -9.17 -6.90
C PRO A 60 1.29 -8.36 -8.02
N GLY A 61 1.03 -7.06 -7.84
CA GLY A 61 0.49 -6.16 -8.86
C GLY A 61 -1.02 -6.24 -9.08
N TYR A 62 -1.77 -6.79 -8.15
CA TYR A 62 -3.21 -7.01 -8.33
C TYR A 62 -4.01 -5.72 -8.47
N PHE A 63 -3.68 -4.66 -7.71
CA PHE A 63 -4.36 -3.38 -7.81
C PHE A 63 -4.18 -2.76 -9.21
N SER A 64 -2.94 -2.66 -9.69
CA SER A 64 -2.64 -2.17 -11.04
C SER A 64 -3.39 -2.94 -12.12
N ILE A 65 -3.44 -4.28 -12.00
CA ILE A 65 -4.15 -5.16 -12.94
C ILE A 65 -5.66 -4.89 -12.91
N GLU A 66 -6.26 -4.76 -11.73
CA GLU A 66 -7.69 -4.51 -11.62
C GLU A 66 -8.05 -3.08 -12.07
N LEU A 67 -7.20 -2.08 -11.76
CA LEU A 67 -7.44 -0.71 -12.17
C LEU A 67 -7.38 -0.53 -13.70
N VAL A 68 -6.39 -1.12 -14.38
CA VAL A 68 -6.26 -0.97 -15.84
C VAL A 68 -7.43 -1.61 -16.60
N LYS A 69 -8.11 -2.60 -16.03
CA LYS A 69 -9.33 -3.20 -16.60
C LYS A 69 -10.55 -2.26 -16.51
N MET A 70 -10.49 -1.22 -15.68
CA MET A 70 -11.62 -0.32 -15.42
C MET A 70 -11.63 0.95 -16.28
N GLY A 71 -10.56 1.23 -17.02
CA GLY A 71 -10.46 2.44 -17.84
C GLY A 71 -9.16 2.52 -18.62
N ASN A 72 -9.01 3.61 -19.36
CA ASN A 72 -7.78 3.88 -20.12
C ASN A 72 -6.81 4.69 -19.26
N PHE A 73 -5.91 4.01 -18.54
CA PHE A 73 -4.94 4.61 -17.63
C PHE A 73 -3.51 4.17 -17.96
N ASN A 74 -2.54 5.07 -17.77
CA ASN A 74 -1.12 4.78 -17.86
C ASN A 74 -0.60 4.36 -16.48
N ILE A 75 -0.48 3.08 -16.22
CA ILE A 75 -0.13 2.58 -14.88
C ILE A 75 1.34 2.17 -14.84
N THR A 76 2.04 2.66 -13.83
CA THR A 76 3.39 2.24 -13.47
C THR A 76 3.37 1.67 -12.05
N GLY A 77 3.90 0.47 -11.86
CA GLY A 77 4.15 -0.11 -10.55
C GLY A 77 5.65 -0.09 -10.22
N MET A 78 6.00 0.32 -9.00
CA MET A 78 7.40 0.33 -8.56
C MET A 78 7.54 -0.42 -7.23
N ASP A 79 8.40 -1.43 -7.20
CA ASP A 79 8.71 -2.22 -6.00
C ASP A 79 10.22 -2.28 -5.78
N ILE A 80 10.66 -2.31 -4.53
CA ILE A 80 12.07 -2.49 -4.18
C ILE A 80 12.54 -3.93 -4.45
N SER A 81 11.62 -4.89 -4.44
CA SER A 81 11.87 -6.30 -4.68
C SER A 81 11.85 -6.63 -6.17
N ALA A 82 13.01 -7.02 -6.72
CA ALA A 82 13.08 -7.52 -8.09
C ALA A 82 12.16 -8.74 -8.32
N ASP A 83 12.01 -9.61 -7.31
CA ASP A 83 11.15 -10.79 -7.39
C ASP A 83 9.67 -10.42 -7.52
N PHE A 84 9.20 -9.39 -6.79
CA PHE A 84 7.84 -8.89 -6.96
C PHE A 84 7.64 -8.21 -8.31
N VAL A 85 8.61 -7.46 -8.80
CA VAL A 85 8.55 -6.89 -10.16
C VAL A 85 8.35 -7.97 -11.22
N GLU A 86 9.07 -9.09 -11.12
CA GLU A 86 8.92 -10.23 -12.04
C GLU A 86 7.56 -10.93 -11.88
N ILE A 87 7.06 -11.08 -10.66
CA ILE A 87 5.72 -11.60 -10.39
C ILE A 87 4.64 -10.68 -10.99
N CYS A 88 4.77 -9.36 -10.83
CA CYS A 88 3.87 -8.37 -11.43
C CYS A 88 3.80 -8.53 -12.94
N ARG A 89 4.95 -8.59 -13.62
CA ARG A 89 5.03 -8.79 -15.08
C ARG A 89 4.38 -10.09 -15.51
N THR A 90 4.63 -11.17 -14.78
CA THR A 90 4.03 -12.49 -15.03
C THR A 90 2.51 -12.44 -14.87
N ASN A 91 2.02 -11.79 -13.82
CA ASN A 91 0.60 -11.64 -13.54
C ASN A 91 -0.09 -10.76 -14.60
N ALA A 92 0.51 -9.61 -14.98
CA ALA A 92 -0.02 -8.73 -16.02
C ALA A 92 -0.11 -9.45 -17.38
N LYS A 93 0.94 -10.21 -17.75
CA LYS A 93 0.95 -11.02 -18.97
C LYS A 93 -0.16 -12.08 -18.97
N ARG A 94 -0.37 -12.75 -17.82
CA ARG A 94 -1.46 -13.75 -17.68
C ARG A 94 -2.84 -13.13 -17.87
N GLU A 95 -3.03 -11.90 -17.36
CA GLU A 95 -4.29 -11.15 -17.46
C GLU A 95 -4.42 -10.38 -18.79
N ASN A 96 -3.42 -10.48 -19.68
CA ASN A 96 -3.36 -9.81 -20.99
C ASN A 96 -3.54 -8.28 -20.88
N VAL A 97 -2.90 -7.66 -19.90
CA VAL A 97 -2.90 -6.21 -19.67
C VAL A 97 -1.51 -5.62 -19.81
N ASN A 98 -1.43 -4.35 -20.25
CA ASN A 98 -0.17 -3.63 -20.43
C ASN A 98 0.05 -2.67 -19.25
N ILE A 99 1.04 -2.97 -18.41
CA ILE A 99 1.42 -2.19 -17.24
C ILE A 99 2.94 -2.17 -17.16
N THR A 100 3.52 -1.01 -16.88
CA THR A 100 4.97 -0.88 -16.66
C THR A 100 5.30 -1.22 -15.21
N PHE A 101 6.20 -2.19 -14.98
CA PHE A 101 6.70 -2.52 -13.65
C PHE A 101 8.22 -2.33 -13.58
N LEU A 102 8.68 -1.54 -12.59
CA LEU A 102 10.08 -1.15 -12.40
C LEU A 102 10.55 -1.53 -11.01
N GLN A 103 11.84 -1.86 -10.90
CA GLN A 103 12.47 -1.95 -9.59
C GLN A 103 12.92 -0.56 -9.16
N GLY A 104 12.61 -0.17 -7.91
CA GLY A 104 13.01 1.13 -7.37
C GLY A 104 12.69 1.29 -5.90
N ASN A 105 13.31 2.30 -5.29
CA ASN A 105 13.07 2.67 -3.90
C ASN A 105 12.16 3.91 -3.85
N VAL A 106 11.07 3.83 -3.09
CA VAL A 106 10.11 4.94 -2.91
C VAL A 106 10.75 6.18 -2.29
N SER A 107 11.79 6.02 -1.47
CA SER A 107 12.50 7.12 -0.82
C SER A 107 13.51 7.84 -1.75
N ALA A 108 13.69 7.35 -2.99
CA ALA A 108 14.59 7.93 -4.01
C ALA A 108 14.10 7.51 -5.41
N MET A 109 12.94 8.01 -5.83
CA MET A 109 12.31 7.65 -7.10
C MET A 109 13.03 8.28 -8.29
N GLN A 110 13.22 7.49 -9.36
CA GLN A 110 13.83 7.95 -10.61
C GLN A 110 12.77 8.45 -11.61
N PHE A 111 11.75 9.16 -11.12
CA PHE A 111 10.76 9.84 -11.95
C PHE A 111 10.97 11.34 -11.90
N GLU A 112 10.56 12.02 -12.95
CA GLU A 112 10.54 13.48 -12.97
C GLU A 112 9.46 14.05 -12.03
N ASP A 113 9.62 15.31 -11.65
CA ASP A 113 8.62 16.03 -10.88
C ASP A 113 7.31 16.13 -11.66
N ASN A 114 6.18 16.13 -10.98
CA ASN A 114 4.86 16.35 -11.56
C ASN A 114 4.51 15.35 -12.70
N THR A 115 4.85 14.09 -12.51
CA THR A 115 4.63 13.02 -13.50
C THR A 115 3.26 12.35 -13.36
N PHE A 116 2.80 12.10 -12.14
CA PHE A 116 1.62 11.28 -11.87
C PHE A 116 0.41 12.10 -11.42
N ASP A 117 -0.76 11.73 -11.91
CA ASP A 117 -2.04 12.26 -11.47
C ASP A 117 -2.48 11.65 -10.14
N PHE A 118 -2.09 10.37 -9.93
CA PHE A 118 -2.42 9.63 -8.72
C PHE A 118 -1.26 8.73 -8.28
N VAL A 119 -1.04 8.65 -6.95
CA VAL A 119 -0.11 7.69 -6.33
C VAL A 119 -0.88 6.80 -5.36
N PHE A 120 -0.76 5.50 -5.49
CA PHE A 120 -1.38 4.52 -4.60
C PHE A 120 -0.33 3.67 -3.88
N CYS A 121 -0.54 3.42 -2.59
CA CYS A 121 0.29 2.50 -1.79
C CYS A 121 -0.60 1.76 -0.80
N SER A 122 -0.58 0.42 -0.78
CA SER A 122 -1.34 -0.37 0.18
C SER A 122 -0.50 -1.37 0.95
N ALA A 123 -0.74 -1.44 2.28
CA ALA A 123 -0.14 -2.40 3.22
C ALA A 123 1.41 -2.43 3.23
N ALA A 124 2.06 -1.35 2.80
CA ALA A 124 3.52 -1.29 2.62
C ALA A 124 4.18 -0.13 3.38
N PHE A 125 3.50 1.00 3.56
CA PHE A 125 4.08 2.23 4.10
C PHE A 125 4.74 2.03 5.47
N LYS A 126 4.11 1.26 6.36
CA LYS A 126 4.67 0.90 7.67
C LYS A 126 6.02 0.16 7.60
N ASN A 127 6.38 -0.39 6.43
CA ASN A 127 7.63 -1.14 6.24
C ASN A 127 8.74 -0.29 5.63
N PHE A 128 8.46 0.94 5.19
CA PHE A 128 9.48 1.82 4.61
C PHE A 128 10.53 2.20 5.64
N LYS A 129 11.79 2.16 5.25
CA LYS A 129 12.92 2.52 6.13
C LYS A 129 12.99 4.02 6.35
N GLU A 130 12.70 4.80 5.31
CA GLU A 130 12.75 6.26 5.29
C GLU A 130 11.38 6.82 4.88
N PRO A 131 10.35 6.71 5.76
CA PRO A 131 8.97 7.07 5.41
C PRO A 131 8.81 8.57 5.14
N ASP A 132 9.59 9.43 5.81
CA ASP A 132 9.57 10.89 5.56
C ASP A 132 10.09 11.20 4.15
N ALA A 133 11.21 10.59 3.74
CA ALA A 133 11.73 10.72 2.39
C ALA A 133 10.73 10.17 1.34
N ALA A 134 10.05 9.06 1.65
CA ALA A 134 9.02 8.51 0.79
C ALA A 134 7.84 9.50 0.59
N LEU A 135 7.38 10.17 1.65
CA LEU A 135 6.32 11.19 1.56
C LEU A 135 6.77 12.39 0.72
N HIS A 136 8.02 12.86 0.86
CA HIS A 136 8.57 13.93 0.03
C HIS A 136 8.65 13.52 -1.45
N GLU A 137 9.09 12.31 -1.75
CA GLU A 137 9.15 11.79 -3.10
C GLU A 137 7.75 11.61 -3.71
N ILE A 138 6.79 11.09 -2.95
CA ILE A 138 5.39 11.00 -3.39
C ILE A 138 4.86 12.40 -3.73
N TYR A 139 5.12 13.40 -2.88
CA TYR A 139 4.76 14.79 -3.18
C TYR A 139 5.43 15.29 -4.46
N ARG A 140 6.72 15.06 -4.62
CA ARG A 140 7.51 15.55 -5.75
C ARG A 140 6.97 15.02 -7.08
N VAL A 141 6.71 13.72 -7.17
CA VAL A 141 6.28 13.07 -8.41
C VAL A 141 4.81 13.30 -8.76
N LEU A 142 3.97 13.71 -7.78
CA LEU A 142 2.59 14.09 -8.04
C LEU A 142 2.53 15.40 -8.82
N LYS A 143 1.62 15.48 -9.78
CA LYS A 143 1.24 16.72 -10.48
C LYS A 143 0.54 17.68 -9.52
N SER A 144 0.48 18.96 -9.87
CA SER A 144 -0.42 19.91 -9.20
C SER A 144 -1.86 19.40 -9.28
N ASN A 145 -2.58 19.44 -8.15
CA ASN A 145 -3.90 18.83 -7.95
C ASN A 145 -3.89 17.28 -7.99
N GLY A 146 -2.74 16.64 -8.00
CA GLY A 146 -2.62 15.20 -7.88
C GLY A 146 -2.95 14.71 -6.46
N ILE A 147 -3.32 13.45 -6.35
CA ILE A 147 -3.75 12.82 -5.09
C ILE A 147 -2.88 11.60 -4.81
N ALA A 148 -2.43 11.43 -3.57
CA ALA A 148 -1.93 10.14 -3.10
C ALA A 148 -2.93 9.51 -2.14
N LEU A 149 -3.13 8.20 -2.26
CA LEU A 149 -3.86 7.37 -1.32
C LEU A 149 -2.92 6.31 -0.75
N ILE A 150 -2.64 6.41 0.56
CA ILE A 150 -1.93 5.40 1.31
C ILE A 150 -2.94 4.66 2.18
N VAL A 151 -2.97 3.32 2.05
CA VAL A 151 -3.86 2.45 2.85
C VAL A 151 -2.98 1.52 3.68
N ASP A 152 -3.01 1.67 5.01
CA ASP A 152 -2.21 0.81 5.89
C ASP A 152 -2.94 0.56 7.21
N MET A 153 -2.40 -0.33 8.03
CA MET A 153 -2.97 -0.65 9.33
C MET A 153 -2.82 0.51 10.31
N ASN A 154 -3.77 0.61 11.25
CA ASN A 154 -3.73 1.55 12.36
C ASN A 154 -3.02 0.93 13.57
N HIS A 155 -2.07 1.65 14.17
CA HIS A 155 -1.42 1.23 15.42
C HIS A 155 -2.39 1.26 16.59
N ASP A 156 -3.21 2.32 16.69
CA ASP A 156 -4.06 2.61 17.84
C ASP A 156 -5.45 1.98 17.67
N ILE A 157 -5.46 0.66 17.61
CA ILE A 157 -6.68 -0.10 17.40
C ILE A 157 -7.20 -0.67 18.72
N SER A 158 -8.49 -0.46 19.01
CA SER A 158 -9.14 -1.01 20.20
C SER A 158 -9.30 -2.53 20.11
N ASN A 159 -9.30 -3.20 21.27
CA ASN A 159 -9.54 -4.64 21.32
C ASN A 159 -10.94 -5.02 20.76
N GLU A 160 -11.92 -4.13 20.89
CA GLU A 160 -13.26 -4.30 20.38
C GLU A 160 -13.28 -4.38 18.84
N ILE A 161 -12.58 -3.46 18.18
CA ILE A 161 -12.45 -3.46 16.72
C ILE A 161 -11.69 -4.71 16.26
N LEU A 162 -10.61 -5.11 16.94
CA LEU A 162 -9.88 -6.34 16.62
C LEU A 162 -10.77 -7.58 16.68
N VAL A 163 -11.64 -7.68 17.68
CA VAL A 163 -12.61 -8.79 17.82
C VAL A 163 -13.61 -8.77 16.67
N LYS A 164 -14.15 -7.60 16.33
CA LYS A 164 -15.11 -7.42 15.24
C LYS A 164 -14.51 -7.80 13.88
N GLU A 165 -13.29 -7.35 13.59
CA GLU A 165 -12.63 -7.66 12.32
C GLU A 165 -12.26 -9.16 12.23
N ALA A 166 -11.78 -9.77 13.31
CA ALA A 166 -11.52 -11.21 13.34
C ALA A 166 -12.80 -12.04 13.12
N ALA A 167 -13.95 -11.56 13.62
CA ALA A 167 -15.22 -12.24 13.43
C ALA A 167 -15.75 -12.20 11.99
N LYS A 168 -15.38 -11.19 11.18
CA LYS A 168 -15.74 -11.12 9.75
C LYS A 168 -15.07 -12.21 8.93
N ILE A 169 -13.85 -12.64 9.33
CA ILE A 169 -13.02 -13.55 8.53
C ILE A 169 -13.18 -14.99 8.96
N SER A 170 -13.57 -15.23 10.21
CA SER A 170 -13.52 -16.56 10.80
C SER A 170 -14.80 -16.91 11.55
N LYS A 171 -15.26 -18.16 11.36
CA LYS A 171 -16.48 -18.70 11.99
C LYS A 171 -16.20 -19.39 13.32
N SER A 172 -15.01 -19.99 13.52
CA SER A 172 -14.68 -20.72 14.75
C SER A 172 -14.09 -19.82 15.83
N GLY A 173 -14.29 -20.19 17.10
CA GLY A 173 -13.76 -19.43 18.24
C GLY A 173 -12.24 -19.39 18.28
N PHE A 174 -11.58 -20.52 17.96
CA PHE A 174 -10.12 -20.63 17.93
C PHE A 174 -9.52 -19.78 16.80
N GLU A 175 -10.08 -19.86 15.58
CA GLU A 175 -9.63 -19.06 14.45
C GLU A 175 -9.82 -17.55 14.73
N ARG A 176 -10.94 -17.14 15.33
CA ARG A 176 -11.16 -15.74 15.74
C ARG A 176 -10.10 -15.26 16.72
N TRP A 177 -9.78 -16.08 17.73
CA TRP A 177 -8.72 -15.76 18.70
C TRP A 177 -7.36 -15.63 17.99
N PHE A 178 -7.03 -16.55 17.09
CA PHE A 178 -5.79 -16.52 16.31
C PHE A 178 -5.72 -15.28 15.42
N MET A 179 -6.78 -15.01 14.64
CA MET A 179 -6.85 -13.83 13.75
C MET A 179 -6.78 -12.52 14.52
N LYS A 180 -7.48 -12.41 15.65
CA LYS A 180 -7.39 -11.22 16.51
C LYS A 180 -5.96 -10.95 16.98
N ASN A 181 -5.24 -11.98 17.42
CA ASN A 181 -3.86 -11.82 17.87
C ASN A 181 -2.91 -11.50 16.70
N THR A 182 -3.15 -12.07 15.52
CA THR A 182 -2.42 -11.75 14.30
C THR A 182 -2.61 -10.28 13.92
N PHE A 183 -3.84 -9.78 13.88
CA PHE A 183 -4.11 -8.36 13.63
C PHE A 183 -3.46 -7.45 14.67
N LYS A 184 -3.58 -7.80 15.96
CA LYS A 184 -2.94 -7.04 17.04
C LYS A 184 -1.43 -6.95 16.85
N TRP A 185 -0.78 -8.05 16.43
CA TRP A 185 0.65 -8.07 16.16
C TRP A 185 1.00 -7.21 14.93
N LEU A 186 0.24 -7.31 13.84
CA LEU A 186 0.44 -6.51 12.64
C LEU A 186 0.26 -5.00 12.89
N CYS A 187 -0.79 -4.62 13.65
CA CYS A 187 -1.06 -3.23 14.00
C CYS A 187 0.04 -2.61 14.87
N LYS A 188 0.66 -3.38 15.79
CA LYS A 188 1.81 -2.89 16.57
C LYS A 188 2.99 -2.41 15.71
N GLY A 189 3.10 -2.94 14.51
CA GLY A 189 4.11 -2.53 13.54
C GLY A 189 3.71 -1.32 12.70
N ALA A 190 2.46 -0.85 12.77
CA ALA A 190 1.94 0.26 11.98
C ALA A 190 2.19 1.64 12.64
N TYR A 191 1.86 2.71 11.96
CA TYR A 191 1.82 4.06 12.49
C TYR A 191 0.45 4.36 13.11
N SER A 192 0.45 5.20 14.15
CA SER A 192 -0.77 5.82 14.63
C SER A 192 -1.21 6.97 13.71
N LYS A 193 -2.46 7.39 13.84
CA LYS A 193 -2.98 8.56 13.12
C LYS A 193 -2.16 9.81 13.45
N ASP A 194 -1.87 10.04 14.73
CA ASP A 194 -1.09 11.21 15.18
C ASP A 194 0.34 11.20 14.64
N GLU A 195 0.99 10.02 14.61
CA GLU A 195 2.31 9.87 14.00
C GLU A 195 2.29 10.23 12.52
N LEU A 196 1.28 9.76 11.76
CA LEU A 196 1.11 10.07 10.35
C LEU A 196 0.83 11.56 10.12
N GLU A 197 -0.07 12.16 10.90
CA GLU A 197 -0.34 13.60 10.82
C GLU A 197 0.92 14.43 11.06
N ASN A 198 1.75 14.03 12.03
CA ASN A 198 3.01 14.74 12.32
C ASN A 198 4.03 14.59 11.19
N MET A 199 4.12 13.44 10.55
CA MET A 199 4.98 13.24 9.37
C MET A 199 4.47 14.05 8.17
N ILE A 200 3.16 14.03 7.91
CA ILE A 200 2.54 14.78 6.80
C ILE A 200 2.72 16.29 6.97
N LYS A 201 2.62 16.83 8.20
CA LYS A 201 2.87 18.26 8.48
C LYS A 201 4.28 18.73 8.12
N GLN A 202 5.25 17.82 8.00
CA GLN A 202 6.62 18.13 7.59
C GLN A 202 6.78 18.14 6.07
N THR A 203 5.74 17.80 5.33
CA THR A 203 5.70 17.80 3.86
C THR A 203 5.01 19.05 3.32
N SER A 204 5.03 19.23 2.01
CA SER A 204 4.37 20.35 1.32
C SER A 204 2.94 20.02 0.85
N PHE A 205 2.32 18.94 1.29
CA PHE A 205 0.93 18.63 0.93
C PHE A 205 -0.02 19.72 1.42
N ASN A 206 -0.88 20.23 0.52
CA ASN A 206 -1.81 21.32 0.80
C ASN A 206 -2.93 20.92 1.77
N LYS A 207 -3.35 19.65 1.69
CA LYS A 207 -4.44 19.09 2.48
C LYS A 207 -4.20 17.59 2.68
N ASN A 208 -4.64 17.08 3.81
CA ASN A 208 -4.77 15.64 4.03
C ASN A 208 -6.13 15.29 4.64
N GLU A 209 -6.54 14.05 4.45
CA GLU A 209 -7.72 13.46 5.07
C GLU A 209 -7.38 12.02 5.49
N ILE A 210 -7.53 11.71 6.78
CA ILE A 210 -7.27 10.37 7.31
C ILE A 210 -8.59 9.78 7.81
N LYS A 211 -9.06 8.74 7.12
CA LYS A 211 -10.27 7.98 7.48
C LYS A 211 -9.87 6.67 8.16
N GLU A 212 -10.54 6.35 9.26
CA GLU A 212 -10.38 5.09 9.98
C GLU A 212 -11.50 4.13 9.60
N VAL A 213 -11.13 2.98 9.02
CA VAL A 213 -12.09 1.94 8.61
C VAL A 213 -11.64 0.59 9.16
N GLY A 214 -12.31 0.11 10.21
CA GLY A 214 -11.91 -1.09 10.91
C GLY A 214 -10.49 -0.97 11.47
N ILE A 215 -9.58 -1.85 11.05
CA ILE A 215 -8.17 -1.84 11.47
C ILE A 215 -7.27 -1.04 10.51
N THR A 216 -7.84 -0.32 9.56
CA THR A 216 -7.11 0.31 8.44
C THR A 216 -7.28 1.82 8.46
N LEU A 217 -6.22 2.55 8.12
CA LEU A 217 -6.21 3.97 7.83
C LEU A 217 -6.18 4.18 6.31
N TYR A 218 -7.06 5.03 5.81
CA TYR A 218 -7.04 5.57 4.45
C TYR A 218 -6.54 7.01 4.53
N ILE A 219 -5.38 7.27 3.96
CA ILE A 219 -4.67 8.53 4.08
C ILE A 219 -4.63 9.17 2.69
N TYR A 220 -5.50 10.17 2.47
CA TYR A 220 -5.52 10.97 1.26
C TYR A 220 -4.62 12.19 1.45
N LEU A 221 -3.73 12.42 0.49
CA LEU A 221 -2.80 13.54 0.46
C LEU A 221 -3.01 14.30 -0.85
N TYR A 222 -3.20 15.61 -0.77
CA TYR A 222 -3.51 16.47 -1.92
C TYR A 222 -2.37 17.47 -2.16
N LYS A 223 -1.83 17.49 -3.40
CA LYS A 223 -0.80 18.44 -3.82
C LYS A 223 -1.38 19.70 -4.45
#